data_84a4a549187dfa19ef3e8f59bcb4bee6
#
_entry.id   84a4a549187dfa19ef3e8f59bcb4bee6
#
_cell.length_a   1.000
_cell.length_b   1.000
_cell.length_c   1.000
_cell.angle_alpha   90.00
_cell.angle_beta   90.00
_cell.angle_gamma   90.00
#
_symmetry.space_group_name_H-M   'P 1'
#
loop_
_entity.id
_entity.type
_entity.pdbx_description
1 polymer ?
#
loop_
_entity_poly.entity_id
_entity_poly.type
_entity_poly.pdbx_seq_one_letter_code
_entity_poly.pdbx_strand_id
1 'polypeptide(L)'
;LMYYKIIELSPKTPSISYDETKDLIWHFLCALESNGQILKNYKVIQNIHFMLYVTTPKKDSLSERHDSVYVKNDREKIGEYFNMQIKNCGIDLESQEYCTCKTRSAMEMQTFRFDIDSVFTCCDCGKPVVLYELPYLEKREDHNDIQLWQDNYAAMDMLWLNCLCDRYTGNQRVKLDSALNKQGIEITEYMSKQLGYPVYYHLECDYGKSIKAEKVGDQQIHICPKCRKLMKRVRFSEDHERD
;
A
#
# COMPACT_ATOMS: atom_id res chain seq x y z
N LEU A 1 4.80 10.45 -9.53
CA LEU A 1 3.76 10.08 -10.50
C LEU A 1 3.77 8.59 -10.71
N MET A 2 2.59 8.00 -10.87
CA MET A 2 2.40 6.60 -11.26
C MET A 2 2.63 6.42 -12.75
N TYR A 3 2.92 5.18 -13.15
CA TYR A 3 3.22 4.84 -14.54
C TYR A 3 2.28 3.75 -15.04
N TYR A 4 1.64 4.00 -16.18
CA TYR A 4 0.88 2.98 -16.90
C TYR A 4 1.82 2.14 -17.75
N LYS A 5 1.72 0.83 -17.63
CA LYS A 5 2.54 -0.13 -18.35
C LYS A 5 1.72 -1.28 -18.93
N ILE A 6 2.25 -1.88 -19.96
CA ILE A 6 1.75 -3.13 -20.52
C ILE A 6 2.86 -4.17 -20.38
N ILE A 7 2.54 -5.30 -19.74
CA ILE A 7 3.34 -6.51 -19.81
C ILE A 7 2.73 -7.36 -20.93
N GLU A 8 3.42 -7.48 -22.04
CA GLU A 8 3.02 -8.28 -23.18
C GLU A 8 3.66 -9.65 -23.09
N LEU A 9 2.84 -10.70 -23.14
CA LEU A 9 3.26 -12.09 -23.10
C LEU A 9 2.95 -12.76 -24.46
N SER A 10 3.98 -13.04 -25.24
CA SER A 10 3.91 -13.71 -26.52
C SER A 10 4.17 -15.21 -26.34
N PRO A 11 3.24 -16.11 -26.69
CA PRO A 11 3.42 -17.54 -26.49
C PRO A 11 4.67 -18.10 -27.20
N LYS A 12 5.33 -19.05 -26.54
CA LYS A 12 6.39 -19.89 -27.08
C LYS A 12 5.83 -21.28 -27.44
N THR A 13 6.61 -22.09 -28.12
CA THR A 13 6.36 -23.52 -28.28
C THR A 13 7.30 -24.30 -27.38
N PRO A 14 6.82 -25.27 -26.55
CA PRO A 14 5.45 -25.77 -26.49
C PRO A 14 4.48 -24.80 -25.81
N SER A 15 3.20 -24.87 -26.15
CA SER A 15 2.13 -24.13 -25.53
C SER A 15 1.54 -24.92 -24.36
N ILE A 16 1.09 -24.23 -23.32
CA ILE A 16 0.28 -24.76 -22.22
C ILE A 16 -1.22 -24.52 -22.51
N SER A 17 -2.09 -25.18 -21.79
CA SER A 17 -3.53 -24.99 -21.92
C SER A 17 -3.96 -23.55 -21.55
N TYR A 18 -5.16 -23.17 -21.96
CA TYR A 18 -5.71 -21.86 -21.64
C TYR A 18 -5.87 -21.65 -20.13
N ASP A 19 -6.38 -22.68 -19.41
CA ASP A 19 -6.60 -22.58 -17.96
C ASP A 19 -5.28 -22.48 -17.21
N GLU A 20 -4.27 -23.28 -17.56
CA GLU A 20 -2.92 -23.16 -16.98
C GLU A 20 -2.30 -21.78 -17.26
N THR A 21 -2.49 -21.25 -18.45
CA THR A 21 -2.03 -19.90 -18.80
C THR A 21 -2.69 -18.84 -17.91
N LYS A 22 -4.01 -18.93 -17.73
CA LYS A 22 -4.77 -18.01 -16.90
C LYS A 22 -4.29 -18.05 -15.45
N ASP A 23 -4.10 -19.24 -14.89
CA ASP A 23 -3.62 -19.41 -13.52
C ASP A 23 -2.22 -18.86 -13.35
N LEU A 24 -1.32 -19.13 -14.30
CA LEU A 24 0.05 -18.63 -14.29
C LEU A 24 0.12 -17.09 -14.31
N ILE A 25 -0.67 -16.46 -15.18
CA ILE A 25 -0.78 -14.99 -15.27
C ILE A 25 -1.35 -14.43 -13.97
N TRP A 26 -2.39 -15.07 -13.43
CA TRP A 26 -3.01 -14.65 -12.17
C TRP A 26 -2.02 -14.69 -11.00
N HIS A 27 -1.30 -15.80 -10.84
CA HIS A 27 -0.28 -15.92 -9.78
C HIS A 27 0.79 -14.84 -9.91
N PHE A 28 1.29 -14.58 -11.10
CA PHE A 28 2.29 -13.54 -11.33
C PHE A 28 1.77 -12.13 -10.98
N LEU A 29 0.55 -11.80 -11.37
CA LEU A 29 -0.05 -10.51 -11.03
C LEU A 29 -0.28 -10.36 -9.53
N CYS A 30 -0.78 -11.41 -8.86
CA CYS A 30 -0.93 -11.42 -7.41
C CYS A 30 0.44 -11.27 -6.70
N ALA A 31 1.48 -11.93 -7.19
CA ALA A 31 2.81 -11.78 -6.61
C ALA A 31 3.38 -10.36 -6.78
N LEU A 32 3.22 -9.75 -7.97
CA LEU A 32 3.61 -8.35 -8.21
C LEU A 32 2.84 -7.37 -7.33
N GLU A 33 1.53 -7.58 -7.18
CA GLU A 33 0.67 -6.78 -6.31
C GLU A 33 1.09 -6.94 -4.85
N SER A 34 1.19 -8.18 -4.35
CA SER A 34 1.59 -8.46 -2.97
C SER A 34 2.97 -7.91 -2.62
N ASN A 35 3.86 -7.77 -3.60
CA ASN A 35 5.15 -7.12 -3.42
C ASN A 35 5.08 -5.58 -3.54
N GLY A 36 3.95 -5.02 -3.97
CA GLY A 36 3.77 -3.57 -4.19
C GLY A 36 4.45 -3.03 -5.45
N GLN A 37 4.79 -3.89 -6.42
CA GLN A 37 5.36 -3.49 -7.71
C GLN A 37 4.29 -2.98 -8.67
N ILE A 38 3.05 -3.45 -8.54
CA ILE A 38 1.87 -2.94 -9.23
C ILE A 38 0.76 -2.61 -8.23
N LEU A 39 -0.19 -1.79 -8.68
CA LEU A 39 -1.39 -1.45 -7.91
C LEU A 39 -2.55 -2.38 -8.28
N LYS A 40 -3.59 -2.43 -7.41
CA LYS A 40 -4.75 -3.35 -7.52
C LYS A 40 -5.63 -3.18 -8.76
N ASN A 41 -5.41 -2.20 -9.62
CA ASN A 41 -6.26 -1.84 -10.76
C ASN A 41 -5.77 -2.38 -12.11
N TYR A 42 -5.29 -3.61 -12.16
CA TYR A 42 -4.82 -4.22 -13.41
C TYR A 42 -5.95 -4.84 -14.25
N LYS A 43 -5.68 -4.98 -15.56
CA LYS A 43 -6.57 -5.66 -16.53
C LYS A 43 -5.76 -6.60 -17.40
N VAL A 44 -6.33 -7.77 -17.71
CA VAL A 44 -5.77 -8.73 -18.64
C VAL A 44 -6.64 -8.78 -19.89
N ILE A 45 -6.05 -8.59 -21.04
CA ILE A 45 -6.73 -8.70 -22.35
C ILE A 45 -5.98 -9.75 -23.15
N GLN A 46 -6.72 -10.72 -23.64
CA GLN A 46 -6.21 -11.72 -24.57
C GLN A 46 -6.56 -11.33 -26.01
N ASN A 47 -5.54 -11.31 -26.85
CA ASN A 47 -5.66 -11.21 -28.31
C ASN A 47 -4.74 -12.30 -28.90
N ILE A 48 -3.86 -11.98 -29.84
CA ILE A 48 -2.76 -12.87 -30.31
C ILE A 48 -1.76 -13.10 -29.16
N HIS A 49 -1.60 -12.09 -28.31
CA HIS A 49 -0.76 -12.09 -27.10
C HIS A 49 -1.63 -11.80 -25.88
N PHE A 50 -1.11 -12.07 -24.69
CA PHE A 50 -1.72 -11.59 -23.45
C PHE A 50 -1.15 -10.22 -23.12
N MET A 51 -2.04 -9.24 -22.95
CA MET A 51 -1.72 -7.85 -22.61
C MET A 51 -2.17 -7.59 -21.19
N LEU A 52 -1.21 -7.43 -20.27
CA LEU A 52 -1.49 -7.12 -18.87
C LEU A 52 -1.28 -5.61 -18.67
N TYR A 53 -2.37 -4.90 -18.54
CA TYR A 53 -2.36 -3.47 -18.25
C TYR A 53 -2.21 -3.27 -16.76
N VAL A 54 -1.13 -2.66 -16.34
CA VAL A 54 -0.79 -2.46 -14.92
C VAL A 54 -0.41 -1.02 -14.65
N THR A 55 -0.69 -0.56 -13.44
CA THR A 55 -0.21 0.71 -12.91
C THR A 55 0.91 0.43 -11.92
N THR A 56 2.03 1.13 -12.04
CA THR A 56 3.20 0.95 -11.19
C THR A 56 3.53 2.23 -10.42
N PRO A 57 3.97 2.14 -9.15
CA PRO A 57 4.30 3.31 -8.34
C PRO A 57 5.51 4.09 -8.86
N LYS A 58 6.52 3.41 -9.39
CA LYS A 58 7.72 4.04 -9.98
C LYS A 58 7.99 3.48 -11.38
N LYS A 59 8.77 4.23 -12.16
CA LYS A 59 9.13 3.84 -13.53
C LYS A 59 9.81 2.48 -13.63
N ASP A 60 10.58 2.11 -12.62
CA ASP A 60 11.38 0.89 -12.57
C ASP A 60 10.79 -0.22 -11.69
N SER A 61 9.54 -0.06 -11.20
CA SER A 61 8.91 -1.02 -10.28
C SER A 61 8.90 -2.46 -10.79
N LEU A 62 8.85 -2.68 -12.11
CA LEU A 62 8.87 -4.02 -12.72
C LEU A 62 10.29 -4.54 -12.99
N SER A 63 11.35 -3.86 -12.51
CA SER A 63 12.72 -4.35 -12.60
C SER A 63 12.91 -5.56 -11.69
N GLU A 64 13.60 -6.60 -12.18
CA GLU A 64 13.91 -7.84 -11.45
C GLU A 64 14.63 -7.61 -10.11
N ARG A 65 15.32 -6.48 -9.94
CA ARG A 65 15.98 -6.12 -8.68
C ARG A 65 15.02 -5.90 -7.52
N HIS A 66 13.74 -5.68 -7.82
CA HIS A 66 12.68 -5.47 -6.83
C HIS A 66 11.83 -6.72 -6.59
N ASP A 67 12.10 -7.80 -7.34
CA ASP A 67 11.31 -9.01 -7.26
C ASP A 67 11.45 -9.68 -5.88
N SER A 68 10.31 -9.98 -5.26
CA SER A 68 10.26 -10.93 -4.15
C SER A 68 10.57 -12.35 -4.63
N VAL A 69 10.74 -13.28 -3.71
CA VAL A 69 10.93 -14.69 -4.06
C VAL A 69 9.77 -15.21 -4.92
N TYR A 70 8.53 -14.82 -4.58
CA TYR A 70 7.34 -15.23 -5.33
C TYR A 70 7.31 -14.64 -6.74
N VAL A 71 7.58 -13.33 -6.88
CA VAL A 71 7.64 -12.68 -8.19
C VAL A 71 8.70 -13.30 -9.07
N LYS A 72 9.88 -13.57 -8.52
CA LYS A 72 10.96 -14.23 -9.24
C LYS A 72 10.57 -15.61 -9.74
N ASN A 73 10.00 -16.46 -8.88
CA ASN A 73 9.57 -17.79 -9.23
C ASN A 73 8.49 -17.78 -10.33
N ASP A 74 7.51 -16.87 -10.25
CA ASP A 74 6.45 -16.79 -11.23
C ASP A 74 6.94 -16.16 -12.54
N ARG A 75 7.88 -15.21 -12.48
CA ARG A 75 8.55 -14.66 -13.67
C ARG A 75 9.33 -15.75 -14.43
N GLU A 76 10.05 -16.61 -13.71
CA GLU A 76 10.78 -17.75 -14.29
C GLU A 76 9.80 -18.72 -14.99
N LYS A 77 8.71 -19.11 -14.33
CA LYS A 77 7.66 -19.95 -14.91
C LYS A 77 7.02 -19.33 -16.15
N ILE A 78 6.68 -18.05 -16.11
CA ILE A 78 6.17 -17.34 -17.30
C ILE A 78 7.20 -17.38 -18.42
N GLY A 79 8.49 -17.19 -18.09
CA GLY A 79 9.58 -17.23 -19.04
C GLY A 79 9.75 -18.58 -19.76
N GLU A 80 9.26 -19.69 -19.20
CA GLU A 80 9.27 -21.01 -19.85
C GLU A 80 8.32 -21.04 -21.08
N TYR A 81 7.16 -20.40 -20.96
CA TYR A 81 6.06 -20.48 -21.94
C TYR A 81 5.84 -19.21 -22.78
N PHE A 82 6.37 -18.06 -22.30
CA PHE A 82 6.14 -16.77 -22.94
C PHE A 82 7.41 -15.96 -23.09
N ASN A 83 7.49 -15.19 -24.17
CA ASN A 83 8.40 -14.06 -24.27
C ASN A 83 7.72 -12.86 -23.64
N MET A 84 8.34 -12.27 -22.62
CA MET A 84 7.81 -11.11 -21.91
C MET A 84 8.45 -9.82 -22.42
N GLN A 85 7.63 -8.82 -22.72
CA GLN A 85 8.06 -7.46 -23.02
C GLN A 85 7.29 -6.47 -22.15
N ILE A 86 7.98 -5.48 -21.59
CA ILE A 86 7.40 -4.41 -20.79
C ILE A 86 7.43 -3.11 -21.57
N LYS A 87 6.25 -2.53 -21.82
CA LYS A 87 6.07 -1.27 -22.56
C LYS A 87 5.58 -0.18 -21.63
N ASN A 88 6.17 1.02 -21.71
CA ASN A 88 5.64 2.20 -21.03
C ASN A 88 4.52 2.81 -21.88
N CYS A 89 3.37 3.08 -21.28
CA CYS A 89 2.22 3.69 -21.94
C CYS A 89 2.04 5.16 -21.59
N GLY A 90 2.62 5.60 -20.47
CA GLY A 90 2.50 6.98 -20.00
C GLY A 90 2.61 7.10 -18.50
N ILE A 91 2.31 8.31 -18.03
CA ILE A 91 2.24 8.65 -16.59
C ILE A 91 0.82 9.10 -16.25
N ASP A 92 0.43 8.85 -15.02
CA ASP A 92 -0.81 9.38 -14.48
C ASP A 92 -0.54 10.77 -13.90
N LEU A 93 -1.04 11.81 -14.58
CA LEU A 93 -0.82 13.20 -14.20
C LEU A 93 -1.58 13.61 -12.93
N GLU A 94 -2.62 12.86 -12.56
CA GLU A 94 -3.43 13.11 -11.36
C GLU A 94 -2.87 12.40 -10.13
N SER A 95 -1.93 11.45 -10.33
CA SER A 95 -1.31 10.70 -9.23
C SER A 95 -0.25 11.52 -8.52
N GLN A 96 -0.07 11.24 -7.23
CA GLN A 96 1.03 11.81 -6.47
C GLN A 96 2.38 11.10 -6.76
N GLU A 97 3.46 11.79 -6.48
CA GLU A 97 4.79 11.20 -6.57
C GLU A 97 5.11 10.34 -5.35
N TYR A 98 5.87 9.28 -5.55
CA TYR A 98 6.39 8.47 -4.45
C TYR A 98 7.65 9.07 -3.83
N CYS A 99 7.86 8.76 -2.55
CA CYS A 99 9.02 9.22 -1.79
C CYS A 99 10.35 8.79 -2.46
N THR A 100 11.28 9.74 -2.55
CA THR A 100 12.65 9.55 -3.03
C THR A 100 13.71 9.87 -1.98
N CYS A 101 13.31 10.10 -0.73
CA CYS A 101 14.23 10.38 0.37
C CYS A 101 15.18 9.21 0.59
N LYS A 102 16.49 9.47 0.59
CA LYS A 102 17.52 8.47 0.86
C LYS A 102 17.53 8.02 2.32
N THR A 103 17.22 8.95 3.22
CA THR A 103 17.04 8.72 4.66
C THR A 103 15.70 9.28 5.06
N ARG A 104 15.02 8.59 5.98
CA ARG A 104 13.73 9.00 6.51
C ARG A 104 13.83 9.14 8.02
N SER A 105 13.28 10.21 8.58
CA SER A 105 13.25 10.42 10.04
C SER A 105 12.11 9.63 10.69
N ALA A 106 11.00 9.47 9.98
CA ALA A 106 9.82 8.72 10.40
C ALA A 106 8.91 8.39 9.20
N MET A 107 7.99 7.46 9.42
CA MET A 107 6.87 7.19 8.51
C MET A 107 5.56 7.15 9.30
N GLU A 108 4.46 7.32 8.59
CA GLU A 108 3.11 7.13 9.11
C GLU A 108 2.38 6.07 8.29
N MET A 109 1.67 5.17 8.97
CA MET A 109 0.81 4.16 8.35
C MET A 109 -0.65 4.60 8.46
N GLN A 110 -1.27 4.86 7.33
CA GLN A 110 -2.68 5.24 7.20
C GLN A 110 -3.26 4.77 5.87
N THR A 111 -4.57 4.64 5.80
CA THR A 111 -5.29 4.37 4.56
C THR A 111 -6.73 4.83 4.65
N PHE A 112 -7.38 4.99 3.51
CA PHE A 112 -8.80 5.28 3.35
C PHE A 112 -9.37 4.35 2.28
N ARG A 113 -10.70 4.26 2.20
CA ARG A 113 -11.42 3.34 1.31
C ARG A 113 -11.07 3.44 -0.17
N PHE A 114 -10.60 4.59 -0.64
CA PHE A 114 -10.27 4.83 -2.04
C PHE A 114 -8.77 4.82 -2.32
N ASP A 115 -7.96 4.63 -1.28
CA ASP A 115 -6.53 4.58 -1.46
C ASP A 115 -6.13 3.29 -2.16
N ILE A 116 -5.44 3.45 -3.27
CA ILE A 116 -4.79 2.36 -4.01
C ILE A 116 -3.27 2.39 -3.82
N ASP A 117 -2.78 3.46 -3.18
CA ASP A 117 -1.37 3.69 -2.90
C ASP A 117 -0.86 2.88 -1.71
N SER A 118 0.44 2.98 -1.47
CA SER A 118 1.05 2.43 -0.26
C SER A 118 0.44 3.04 1.00
N VAL A 119 0.22 2.20 2.01
CA VAL A 119 -0.25 2.63 3.34
C VAL A 119 0.78 3.41 4.13
N PHE A 120 2.04 3.44 3.69
CA PHE A 120 3.12 4.16 4.37
C PHE A 120 3.42 5.48 3.68
N THR A 121 3.42 6.55 4.47
CA THR A 121 3.78 7.91 4.04
C THR A 121 5.04 8.36 4.76
N CYS A 122 5.99 8.92 4.01
CA CYS A 122 7.21 9.52 4.57
C CYS A 122 6.88 10.82 5.29
N CYS A 123 7.24 10.94 6.56
CA CYS A 123 6.97 12.16 7.34
C CYS A 123 7.83 13.36 6.91
N ASP A 124 8.95 13.12 6.22
CA ASP A 124 9.86 14.22 5.79
C ASP A 124 9.36 14.92 4.53
N CYS A 125 8.72 14.19 3.61
CA CYS A 125 8.27 14.75 2.32
C CYS A 125 6.77 14.61 2.05
N GLY A 126 6.01 13.94 2.93
CA GLY A 126 4.56 13.73 2.79
C GLY A 126 4.15 12.80 1.65
N LYS A 127 5.10 12.10 1.01
CA LYS A 127 4.84 11.23 -0.16
C LYS A 127 4.75 9.76 0.25
N PRO A 128 3.94 8.94 -0.47
CA PRO A 128 3.85 7.51 -0.21
C PRO A 128 5.20 6.82 -0.45
N VAL A 129 5.46 5.78 0.34
CA VAL A 129 6.67 4.94 0.25
C VAL A 129 6.29 3.62 -0.39
N VAL A 130 6.99 3.20 -1.45
CA VAL A 130 6.70 1.94 -2.12
C VAL A 130 6.97 0.74 -1.22
N LEU A 131 6.10 -0.27 -1.24
CA LEU A 131 6.20 -1.42 -0.36
C LEU A 131 7.47 -2.24 -0.60
N TYR A 132 7.86 -2.49 -1.86
CA TYR A 132 9.06 -3.27 -2.18
C TYR A 132 10.40 -2.63 -1.74
N GLU A 133 10.38 -1.39 -1.23
CA GLU A 133 11.56 -0.76 -0.58
C GLU A 133 11.58 -0.98 0.93
N LEU A 134 10.54 -1.61 1.49
CA LEU A 134 10.40 -1.85 2.93
C LEU A 134 10.72 -3.31 3.28
N PRO A 135 11.15 -3.60 4.52
CA PRO A 135 11.35 -4.97 4.97
C PRO A 135 10.02 -5.72 5.01
N TYR A 136 10.06 -7.01 4.70
CA TYR A 136 8.91 -7.90 4.89
C TYR A 136 8.63 -8.12 6.38
N LEU A 137 7.37 -8.40 6.72
CA LEU A 137 6.99 -8.81 8.07
C LEU A 137 7.65 -10.14 8.43
N GLU A 138 7.74 -10.44 9.72
CA GLU A 138 8.39 -11.66 10.21
C GLU A 138 7.86 -12.91 9.52
N LYS A 139 8.77 -13.76 9.01
CA LYS A 139 8.47 -15.01 8.29
C LYS A 139 7.67 -14.84 7.00
N ARG A 140 7.63 -13.63 6.44
CA ARG A 140 7.02 -13.33 5.15
C ARG A 140 8.09 -13.01 4.12
N GLU A 141 7.73 -13.20 2.86
CA GLU A 141 8.57 -12.90 1.69
C GLU A 141 7.79 -12.02 0.69
N ASP A 142 6.71 -11.39 1.17
CA ASP A 142 5.89 -10.39 0.50
C ASP A 142 5.23 -9.45 1.50
N HIS A 143 4.42 -8.50 1.02
CA HIS A 143 3.67 -7.53 1.82
C HIS A 143 2.16 -7.84 1.88
N ASN A 144 1.75 -9.07 1.59
CA ASN A 144 0.34 -9.45 1.54
C ASN A 144 -0.41 -9.13 2.85
N ASP A 145 0.21 -9.36 4.02
CA ASP A 145 -0.44 -9.07 5.31
C ASP A 145 -0.71 -7.56 5.49
N ILE A 146 0.15 -6.69 4.96
CA ILE A 146 -0.04 -5.24 4.98
C ILE A 146 -1.20 -4.85 4.06
N GLN A 147 -1.27 -5.45 2.87
CA GLN A 147 -2.36 -5.20 1.93
C GLN A 147 -3.70 -5.74 2.42
N LEU A 148 -3.71 -6.91 3.07
CA LEU A 148 -4.91 -7.44 3.73
C LEU A 148 -5.41 -6.52 4.85
N TRP A 149 -4.49 -5.93 5.63
CA TRP A 149 -4.86 -4.91 6.61
C TRP A 149 -5.49 -3.69 5.92
N GLN A 150 -4.91 -3.20 4.82
CA GLN A 150 -5.45 -2.10 4.01
C GLN A 150 -6.86 -2.41 3.51
N ASP A 151 -7.08 -3.60 2.97
CA ASP A 151 -8.40 -4.04 2.47
C ASP A 151 -9.44 -4.14 3.59
N ASN A 152 -9.04 -4.67 4.74
CA ASN A 152 -9.92 -4.73 5.91
C ASN A 152 -10.29 -3.32 6.40
N TYR A 153 -9.33 -2.40 6.43
CA TYR A 153 -9.59 -1.01 6.79
C TYR A 153 -10.56 -0.35 5.80
N ALA A 154 -10.29 -0.48 4.51
CA ALA A 154 -11.15 0.05 3.45
C ALA A 154 -12.57 -0.52 3.50
N ALA A 155 -12.73 -1.81 3.80
CA ALA A 155 -14.03 -2.46 3.98
C ALA A 155 -14.79 -1.89 5.18
N MET A 156 -14.12 -1.67 6.33
CA MET A 156 -14.74 -1.06 7.51
C MET A 156 -15.15 0.39 7.24
N ASP A 157 -14.30 1.15 6.54
CA ASP A 157 -14.57 2.53 6.14
C ASP A 157 -15.78 2.62 5.18
N MET A 158 -15.85 1.71 4.21
CA MET A 158 -16.97 1.61 3.26
C MET A 158 -18.29 1.32 3.97
N LEU A 159 -18.33 0.33 4.87
CA LEU A 159 -19.53 -0.03 5.62
C LEU A 159 -20.00 1.12 6.52
N TRP A 160 -19.06 1.81 7.17
CA TRP A 160 -19.37 2.96 8.01
C TRP A 160 -19.97 4.11 7.20
N LEU A 161 -19.36 4.45 6.04
CA LEU A 161 -19.86 5.51 5.17
C LEU A 161 -21.22 5.21 4.54
N ASN A 162 -21.54 3.94 4.33
CA ASN A 162 -22.84 3.51 3.83
C ASN A 162 -23.88 3.34 4.95
N CYS A 163 -23.60 3.81 6.17
CA CYS A 163 -24.47 3.69 7.36
C CYS A 163 -24.89 2.23 7.63
N LEU A 164 -24.02 1.27 7.34
CA LEU A 164 -24.20 -0.14 7.66
C LEU A 164 -23.30 -0.55 8.82
N CYS A 165 -23.90 -1.14 9.86
CA CYS A 165 -23.16 -1.58 11.04
C CYS A 165 -22.33 -0.49 11.74
N ASP A 166 -22.77 0.78 11.74
CA ASP A 166 -22.04 1.98 12.19
C ASP A 166 -21.34 1.79 13.53
N ARG A 167 -22.01 1.17 14.50
CA ARG A 167 -21.44 0.94 15.83
C ARG A 167 -20.25 -0.02 15.78
N TYR A 168 -20.33 -1.06 14.97
CA TYR A 168 -19.26 -2.06 14.86
C TYR A 168 -18.07 -1.47 14.08
N THR A 169 -18.34 -0.94 12.90
CA THR A 169 -17.31 -0.39 12.01
C THR A 169 -16.62 0.83 12.61
N GLY A 170 -17.39 1.75 13.22
CA GLY A 170 -16.82 2.87 13.97
C GLY A 170 -15.93 2.39 15.12
N ASN A 171 -16.35 1.38 15.90
CA ASN A 171 -15.52 0.82 16.96
C ASN A 171 -14.22 0.19 16.43
N GLN A 172 -14.26 -0.48 15.27
CA GLN A 172 -13.04 -1.05 14.67
C GLN A 172 -12.01 0.03 14.29
N ARG A 173 -12.47 1.20 13.84
CA ARG A 173 -11.61 2.30 13.39
C ARG A 173 -11.05 3.14 14.55
N VAL A 174 -11.86 3.42 15.59
CA VAL A 174 -11.47 4.38 16.65
C VAL A 174 -10.96 3.73 17.94
N LYS A 175 -11.32 2.46 18.23
CA LYS A 175 -10.86 1.80 19.47
C LYS A 175 -9.48 1.21 19.30
N LEU A 176 -8.55 1.64 20.17
CA LEU A 176 -7.16 1.15 20.16
C LEU A 176 -7.04 -0.37 20.29
N ASP A 177 -7.97 -1.00 21.01
CA ASP A 177 -8.00 -2.44 21.28
C ASP A 177 -8.83 -3.25 20.28
N SER A 178 -9.35 -2.63 19.22
CA SER A 178 -10.03 -3.32 18.14
C SER A 178 -9.09 -4.26 17.40
N ALA A 179 -9.64 -5.28 16.73
CA ALA A 179 -8.82 -6.22 15.95
C ALA A 179 -8.06 -5.51 14.82
N LEU A 180 -8.72 -4.57 14.11
CA LEU A 180 -8.13 -3.81 13.02
C LEU A 180 -6.95 -2.95 13.50
N ASN A 181 -7.15 -2.18 14.58
CA ASN A 181 -6.12 -1.29 15.10
C ASN A 181 -4.97 -2.04 15.77
N LYS A 182 -5.24 -3.17 16.44
CA LYS A 182 -4.17 -4.04 16.96
C LYS A 182 -3.25 -4.53 15.86
N GLN A 183 -3.81 -5.04 14.77
CA GLN A 183 -3.02 -5.50 13.62
C GLN A 183 -2.18 -4.36 13.03
N GLY A 184 -2.76 -3.17 12.81
CA GLY A 184 -2.02 -2.01 12.30
C GLY A 184 -0.89 -1.56 13.24
N ILE A 185 -1.12 -1.58 14.55
CA ILE A 185 -0.11 -1.25 15.57
C ILE A 185 1.02 -2.28 15.55
N GLU A 186 0.71 -3.59 15.47
CA GLU A 186 1.72 -4.65 15.37
C GLU A 186 2.60 -4.49 14.14
N ILE A 187 1.99 -4.17 12.98
CA ILE A 187 2.72 -3.88 11.73
C ILE A 187 3.68 -2.70 11.95
N THR A 188 3.22 -1.57 12.50
CA THR A 188 4.04 -0.38 12.68
C THR A 188 5.13 -0.56 13.73
N GLU A 189 4.87 -1.29 14.81
CA GLU A 189 5.89 -1.64 15.83
C GLU A 189 6.99 -2.53 15.22
N TYR A 190 6.61 -3.52 14.41
CA TYR A 190 7.58 -4.36 13.69
C TYR A 190 8.41 -3.54 12.70
N MET A 191 7.77 -2.73 11.85
CA MET A 191 8.46 -1.87 10.89
C MET A 191 9.41 -0.88 11.58
N SER A 192 8.99 -0.25 12.67
CA SER A 192 9.86 0.65 13.44
C SER A 192 11.13 -0.04 13.93
N LYS A 193 11.00 -1.29 14.38
CA LYS A 193 12.13 -2.09 14.84
C LYS A 193 13.09 -2.46 13.71
N GLN A 194 12.56 -2.84 12.55
CA GLN A 194 13.38 -3.24 11.40
C GLN A 194 14.09 -2.06 10.74
N LEU A 195 13.42 -0.92 10.67
CA LEU A 195 13.93 0.28 9.99
C LEU A 195 14.82 1.15 10.88
N GLY A 196 14.75 0.99 12.21
CA GLY A 196 15.54 1.76 13.15
C GLY A 196 15.08 3.23 13.34
N TYR A 197 13.90 3.57 12.83
CA TYR A 197 13.24 4.86 13.03
C TYR A 197 11.73 4.69 13.25
N PRO A 198 11.02 5.68 13.84
CA PRO A 198 9.61 5.57 14.16
C PRO A 198 8.73 5.35 12.93
N VAL A 199 7.81 4.39 13.03
CA VAL A 199 6.67 4.24 12.12
C VAL A 199 5.40 4.41 12.95
N TYR A 200 4.68 5.50 12.72
CA TYR A 200 3.49 5.86 13.47
C TYR A 200 2.26 5.17 12.87
N TYR A 201 1.34 4.76 13.74
CA TYR A 201 0.03 4.28 13.34
C TYR A 201 -0.98 5.41 13.43
N HIS A 202 -1.68 5.69 12.34
CA HIS A 202 -2.77 6.65 12.33
C HIS A 202 -4.01 6.04 12.99
N LEU A 203 -4.32 6.49 14.21
CA LEU A 203 -5.55 6.11 14.90
C LEU A 203 -6.60 7.15 14.62
N GLU A 204 -7.73 6.74 14.04
CA GLU A 204 -8.84 7.65 13.80
C GLU A 204 -9.47 8.15 15.08
N CYS A 205 -9.88 9.42 15.09
CA CYS A 205 -10.57 10.03 16.22
C CYS A 205 -12.08 9.82 16.14
N ASP A 206 -12.72 9.55 17.26
CA ASP A 206 -14.18 9.51 17.37
C ASP A 206 -14.75 10.94 17.26
N TYR A 207 -15.23 11.31 16.10
CA TYR A 207 -15.84 12.62 15.84
C TYR A 207 -17.09 12.93 16.70
N GLY A 208 -17.70 11.91 17.32
CA GLY A 208 -18.89 12.04 18.17
C GLY A 208 -18.62 12.27 19.66
N LYS A 209 -17.42 11.96 20.11
CA LYS A 209 -16.98 12.18 21.50
C LYS A 209 -15.75 13.07 21.47
N SER A 210 -15.95 14.37 21.75
CA SER A 210 -14.82 15.25 21.95
C SER A 210 -13.85 14.60 22.94
N ILE A 211 -12.72 14.08 22.46
CA ILE A 211 -11.55 13.88 23.31
C ILE A 211 -11.38 15.24 23.97
N LYS A 212 -11.44 15.32 25.30
CA LYS A 212 -11.26 16.59 26.00
C LYS A 212 -9.92 17.14 25.54
N ALA A 213 -9.97 18.00 24.53
CA ALA A 213 -8.82 18.73 24.08
C ALA A 213 -8.54 19.76 25.18
N GLU A 214 -7.52 19.54 25.97
CA GLU A 214 -7.00 20.60 26.80
C GLU A 214 -6.44 21.65 25.88
N LYS A 215 -7.09 22.80 25.79
CA LYS A 215 -6.58 23.96 25.10
C LYS A 215 -5.40 24.55 25.87
N VAL A 216 -4.22 24.37 25.36
CA VAL A 216 -3.05 25.16 25.77
C VAL A 216 -2.75 26.13 24.62
N GLY A 217 -3.30 27.34 24.74
CA GLY A 217 -3.30 28.32 23.65
C GLY A 217 -4.21 27.91 22.49
N ASP A 218 -3.92 28.34 21.27
CA ASP A 218 -4.71 28.00 20.05
C ASP A 218 -4.41 26.61 19.47
N GLN A 219 -3.62 25.77 20.16
CA GLN A 219 -3.25 24.43 19.68
C GLN A 219 -4.10 23.36 20.37
N GLN A 220 -4.76 22.52 19.56
CA GLN A 220 -5.37 21.29 20.06
C GLN A 220 -4.27 20.28 20.40
N ILE A 221 -4.18 19.91 21.68
CA ILE A 221 -3.22 18.94 22.18
C ILE A 221 -3.94 17.59 22.28
N HIS A 222 -3.47 16.59 21.56
CA HIS A 222 -3.96 15.23 21.64
C HIS A 222 -3.12 14.42 22.64
N ILE A 223 -3.80 13.70 23.52
CA ILE A 223 -3.15 12.80 24.48
C ILE A 223 -3.22 11.38 23.95
N CYS A 224 -2.06 10.71 23.85
CA CYS A 224 -2.02 9.31 23.44
C CYS A 224 -2.88 8.44 24.35
N PRO A 225 -3.88 7.69 23.86
CA PRO A 225 -4.74 6.86 24.67
C PRO A 225 -3.99 5.70 25.35
N LYS A 226 -2.88 5.25 24.80
CA LYS A 226 -2.05 4.16 25.33
C LYS A 226 -1.15 4.60 26.47
N CYS A 227 -0.34 5.66 26.27
CA CYS A 227 0.67 6.05 27.25
C CYS A 227 0.37 7.37 27.97
N ARG A 228 -0.74 8.03 27.68
CA ARG A 228 -1.15 9.31 28.24
C ARG A 228 -0.17 10.47 28.05
N LYS A 229 0.81 10.32 27.19
CA LYS A 229 1.75 11.39 26.82
C LYS A 229 1.16 12.28 25.75
N LEU A 230 1.60 13.53 25.71
CA LEU A 230 1.26 14.47 24.64
C LEU A 230 1.69 13.90 23.30
N MET A 231 0.74 13.80 22.35
CA MET A 231 1.05 13.49 20.96
C MET A 231 1.47 14.80 20.29
N LYS A 232 2.73 14.86 19.84
CA LYS A 232 3.16 15.96 18.98
C LYS A 232 2.56 15.74 17.59
N ARG A 233 1.78 16.71 17.11
CA ARG A 233 1.40 16.73 15.71
C ARG A 233 2.68 16.83 14.89
N VAL A 234 2.98 15.82 14.11
CA VAL A 234 3.99 15.94 13.06
C VAL A 234 3.38 16.89 12.03
N ARG A 235 3.84 18.13 11.97
CA ARG A 235 3.41 19.06 10.92
C ARG A 235 4.05 18.55 9.63
N PHE A 236 3.23 18.03 8.73
CA PHE A 236 3.58 18.06 7.31
C PHE A 236 3.71 19.56 6.96
N SER A 237 4.79 19.95 6.29
CA SER A 237 4.95 21.30 5.79
C SER A 237 3.78 21.58 4.83
N GLU A 238 2.75 22.28 5.31
CA GLU A 238 1.72 22.90 4.49
C GLU A 238 2.36 24.09 3.77
N ASP A 239 3.09 23.82 2.69
CA ASP A 239 3.51 24.82 1.71
C ASP A 239 3.07 24.33 0.32
N HIS A 240 1.75 24.21 0.14
CA HIS A 240 1.10 24.35 -1.15
C HIS A 240 -0.21 25.11 -0.90
N GLU A 241 -0.09 26.41 -0.67
CA GLU A 241 -1.16 27.34 -1.00
C GLU A 241 -1.42 27.19 -2.51
N ARG A 242 -2.66 26.84 -2.82
CA ARG A 242 -3.15 26.86 -4.19
C ARG A 242 -3.45 28.31 -4.53
N ASP A 243 -2.67 28.88 -5.44
CA ASP A 243 -3.09 29.99 -6.28
C ASP A 243 -3.94 29.46 -7.46
#